data_5b6a5680002a5e6a27999d2e20c9e83c
#
_entry.id   5b6a5680002a5e6a27999d2e20c9e83c
#
_cell.length_a   1.000
_cell.length_b   1.000
_cell.length_c   1.000
_cell.angle_alpha   90.00
_cell.angle_beta   90.00
_cell.angle_gamma   90.00
#
_symmetry.space_group_name_H-M   'P 1'
#
loop_
_entity.id
_entity.type
_entity.pdbx_description
1 polymer ?
#
loop_
_entity_poly.entity_id
_entity_poly.type
_entity_poly.pdbx_seq_one_letter_code
_entity_poly.pdbx_strand_id
1 'polypeptide(L)'
;MKKTEFTGYKIKKGYRLNNLKKYGFTKTEPADINPWWQRPFDITWNILGTWDSELLVSRDDRKLLMKTTEGCDTKNLQETLNQMIEDGVLESV
;
A
#
# COMPACT_ATOMS: atom_id res chain seq x y z
N MET A 1 -9.51 12.00 11.38
CA MET A 1 -8.09 11.73 11.77
C MET A 1 -7.54 10.59 10.93
N LYS A 2 -6.39 10.80 10.30
CA LYS A 2 -5.75 9.78 9.48
C LYS A 2 -4.88 8.88 10.33
N LYS A 3 -4.97 7.58 10.08
CA LYS A 3 -4.21 6.58 10.82
C LYS A 3 -3.54 5.63 9.83
N THR A 4 -2.26 5.34 10.05
CA THR A 4 -1.51 4.39 9.23
C THR A 4 -1.17 3.18 10.10
N GLU A 5 -1.56 2.01 9.65
CA GLU A 5 -1.34 0.76 10.37
C GLU A 5 -0.60 -0.25 9.50
N PHE A 6 0.21 -1.06 10.14
CA PHE A 6 0.85 -2.20 9.48
C PHE A 6 -0.17 -3.33 9.33
N THR A 7 -0.28 -3.87 8.12
CA THR A 7 -1.25 -4.95 7.84
C THR A 7 -0.82 -6.31 8.38
N GLY A 8 0.44 -6.46 8.79
CA GLY A 8 1.01 -7.76 9.17
C GLY A 8 1.62 -8.52 8.00
N TYR A 9 1.61 -7.95 6.81
CA TYR A 9 2.13 -8.57 5.59
C TYR A 9 3.17 -7.70 4.91
N LYS A 10 4.03 -8.34 4.14
CA LYS A 10 4.97 -7.64 3.27
C LYS A 10 4.97 -8.33 1.91
N ILE A 11 5.45 -7.62 0.89
CA ILE A 11 5.58 -8.20 -0.45
C ILE A 11 6.66 -9.29 -0.40
N LYS A 12 6.33 -10.45 -0.91
CA LYS A 12 7.22 -11.60 -0.88
C LYS A 12 8.55 -11.30 -1.56
N LYS A 13 9.64 -11.74 -0.94
CA LYS A 13 10.97 -11.57 -1.51
C LYS A 13 11.04 -12.28 -2.86
N GLY A 14 11.56 -11.57 -3.85
CA GLY A 14 11.63 -12.09 -5.22
C GLY A 14 10.45 -11.73 -6.09
N TYR A 15 9.35 -11.26 -5.52
CA TYR A 15 8.23 -10.77 -6.31
C TYR A 15 8.57 -9.41 -6.92
N ARG A 16 8.31 -9.27 -8.22
CA ARG A 16 8.61 -8.01 -8.91
C ARG A 16 7.55 -6.96 -8.56
N LEU A 17 7.99 -5.84 -8.00
CA LEU A 17 7.07 -4.77 -7.59
C LEU A 17 6.29 -4.20 -8.77
N ASN A 18 6.87 -4.20 -9.99
CA ASN A 18 6.15 -3.75 -11.17
C ASN A 18 4.87 -4.55 -11.46
N ASN A 19 4.80 -5.78 -10.99
CA ASN A 19 3.62 -6.61 -11.17
C ASN A 19 2.46 -6.20 -10.26
N LEU A 20 2.69 -5.30 -9.31
CA LEU A 20 1.63 -4.75 -8.47
C LEU A 20 0.62 -3.96 -9.28
N LYS A 21 0.97 -3.51 -10.48
CA LYS A 21 0.07 -2.77 -11.36
C LYS A 21 -1.20 -3.56 -11.68
N LYS A 22 -1.13 -4.89 -11.71
CA LYS A 22 -2.31 -5.72 -11.99
C LYS A 22 -3.37 -5.63 -10.88
N TYR A 23 -2.99 -5.21 -9.69
CA TYR A 23 -3.92 -5.00 -8.58
C TYR A 23 -4.42 -3.56 -8.49
N GLY A 24 -3.96 -2.69 -9.37
CA GLY A 24 -4.34 -1.29 -9.37
C GLY A 24 -3.35 -0.37 -8.68
N PHE A 25 -2.22 -0.88 -8.21
CA PHE A 25 -1.18 -0.05 -7.61
C PHE A 25 -0.53 0.84 -8.66
N THR A 26 -0.19 2.06 -8.24
CA THR A 26 0.60 2.99 -9.06
C THR A 26 1.92 3.23 -8.37
N LYS A 27 2.95 3.41 -9.19
CA LYS A 27 4.27 3.73 -8.68
C LYS A 27 4.34 5.19 -8.28
N THR A 28 4.82 5.44 -7.06
CA THR A 28 5.02 6.80 -6.57
C THR A 28 6.38 7.29 -7.04
N GLU A 29 6.41 8.33 -7.85
CA GLU A 29 7.65 8.90 -8.35
C GLU A 29 8.21 9.92 -7.36
N PRO A 30 9.53 9.95 -7.17
CA PRO A 30 10.15 10.93 -6.27
C PRO A 30 9.85 12.39 -6.66
N ALA A 31 9.69 12.65 -7.95
CA ALA A 31 9.37 14.00 -8.45
C ALA A 31 7.99 14.48 -8.02
N ASP A 32 7.11 13.56 -7.66
CA ASP A 32 5.76 13.87 -7.22
C ASP A 32 5.71 14.19 -5.73
N ILE A 33 6.85 14.12 -5.04
CA ILE A 33 6.92 14.44 -3.63
C ILE A 33 6.91 15.96 -3.49
N ASN A 34 5.73 16.50 -3.21
CA ASN A 34 5.59 17.90 -2.84
C ASN A 34 6.21 18.06 -1.45
N PRO A 35 7.14 19.01 -1.23
CA PRO A 35 7.76 19.22 0.09
C PRO A 35 6.74 19.47 1.20
N TRP A 36 5.53 19.92 0.86
CA TRP A 36 4.45 20.12 1.83
C TRP A 36 3.69 18.84 2.15
N TRP A 37 3.94 17.75 1.39
CA TRP A 37 3.25 16.47 1.50
C TRP A 37 4.25 15.36 1.77
N GLN A 38 5.03 15.50 2.82
CA GLN A 38 5.96 14.43 3.17
C GLN A 38 5.18 13.21 3.61
N ARG A 39 5.31 12.14 2.85
CA ARG A 39 4.82 10.85 3.31
C ARG A 39 5.77 10.39 4.42
N PRO A 40 5.23 9.83 5.51
CA PRO A 40 6.05 9.45 6.65
C PRO A 40 7.03 8.32 6.39
N PHE A 41 6.92 7.67 5.24
CA PHE A 41 7.79 6.57 4.84
C PHE A 41 8.18 6.71 3.38
N ASP A 42 9.28 6.09 3.00
CA ASP A 42 9.69 5.96 1.61
C ASP A 42 8.72 5.02 0.91
N ILE A 43 7.65 5.57 0.39
CA ILE A 43 6.60 4.81 -0.27
C ILE A 43 6.91 4.73 -1.76
N THR A 44 6.92 3.50 -2.30
CA THR A 44 7.18 3.28 -3.72
C THR A 44 5.93 2.96 -4.52
N TRP A 45 4.94 2.35 -3.88
CA TRP A 45 3.70 1.93 -4.55
C TRP A 45 2.51 2.22 -3.66
N ASN A 46 1.39 2.60 -4.28
CA ASN A 46 0.17 2.81 -3.53
C ASN A 46 -1.05 2.53 -4.38
N ILE A 47 -2.17 2.22 -3.72
CA ILE A 47 -3.48 2.13 -4.33
C ILE A 47 -4.44 2.95 -3.46
N LEU A 48 -5.22 3.81 -4.12
CA LEU A 48 -6.17 4.67 -3.45
C LEU A 48 -7.49 3.94 -3.22
N GLY A 49 -8.02 4.07 -2.03
CA GLY A 49 -9.36 3.63 -1.69
C GLY A 49 -10.30 4.82 -1.57
N THR A 50 -11.38 4.62 -0.85
CA THR A 50 -12.41 5.64 -0.63
C THR A 50 -12.00 6.56 0.52
N TRP A 51 -12.29 7.87 0.40
CA TRP A 51 -12.08 8.84 1.48
C TRP A 51 -10.66 8.87 2.02
N ASP A 52 -9.69 9.08 1.13
CA ASP A 52 -8.27 9.18 1.50
C ASP A 52 -7.68 7.93 2.13
N SER A 53 -8.34 6.78 2.02
CA SER A 53 -7.72 5.54 2.41
C SER A 53 -6.74 5.07 1.34
N GLU A 54 -5.65 4.42 1.76
CA GLU A 54 -4.62 3.94 0.85
C GLU A 54 -4.01 2.65 1.36
N LEU A 55 -3.61 1.78 0.42
CA LEU A 55 -2.62 0.74 0.70
C LEU A 55 -1.27 1.25 0.20
N LEU A 56 -0.25 1.12 1.02
CA LEU A 56 1.08 1.67 0.75
C LEU A 56 2.13 0.56 0.85
N VAL A 57 3.11 0.59 -0.04
CA VAL A 57 4.24 -0.35 0.02
C VAL A 57 5.50 0.44 0.35
N SER A 58 6.15 0.08 1.44
CA SER A 58 7.41 0.70 1.85
C SER A 58 8.55 0.23 0.96
N ARG A 59 9.44 1.15 0.62
CA ARG A 59 10.59 0.87 -0.25
C ARG A 59 11.56 -0.13 0.36
N ASP A 60 11.93 0.11 1.61
CA ASP A 60 13.08 -0.61 2.20
C ASP A 60 12.73 -2.02 2.64
N ASP A 61 11.62 -2.18 3.34
CA ASP A 61 11.24 -3.47 3.92
C ASP A 61 10.06 -4.13 3.23
N ARG A 62 9.50 -3.47 2.20
CA ARG A 62 8.35 -3.95 1.42
C ARG A 62 7.11 -4.22 2.27
N LYS A 63 7.04 -3.64 3.45
CA LYS A 63 5.86 -3.79 4.31
C LYS A 63 4.65 -3.13 3.67
N LEU A 64 3.51 -3.78 3.83
CA LEU A 64 2.24 -3.28 3.33
C LEU A 64 1.52 -2.55 4.47
N LEU A 65 1.27 -1.27 4.26
CA LEU A 65 0.64 -0.41 5.25
C LEU A 65 -0.74 0.00 4.75
N MET A 66 -1.67 0.18 5.67
CA MET A 66 -2.99 0.70 5.34
C MET A 66 -3.22 2.02 6.07
N LYS A 67 -3.48 3.06 5.28
CA LYS A 67 -3.81 4.37 5.80
C LYS A 67 -5.32 4.55 5.72
N THR A 68 -5.92 4.91 6.84
CA THR A 68 -7.37 5.08 6.93
C THR A 68 -7.73 6.44 7.50
N THR A 69 -8.92 6.91 7.15
CA THR A 69 -9.53 8.09 7.73
C THR A 69 -10.81 7.66 8.41
N GLU A 70 -11.15 8.29 9.53
CA GLU A 70 -12.37 7.97 10.25
C GLU A 70 -13.59 8.02 9.33
N GLY A 71 -14.39 6.95 9.37
CA GLY A 71 -15.58 6.84 8.52
C GLY A 71 -15.32 6.38 7.10
N CYS A 72 -14.07 6.08 6.73
CA CYS A 72 -13.76 5.60 5.39
C CYS A 72 -14.21 4.16 5.19
N ASP A 73 -14.52 3.82 3.93
CA ASP A 73 -14.83 2.45 3.54
C ASP A 73 -13.55 1.81 2.98
N THR A 74 -13.08 0.77 3.64
CA THR A 74 -11.87 0.06 3.23
C THR A 74 -12.16 -1.24 2.47
N LYS A 75 -13.40 -1.46 2.10
CA LYS A 75 -13.81 -2.72 1.46
C LYS A 75 -12.97 -3.06 0.23
N ASN A 76 -12.75 -2.09 -0.65
CA ASN A 76 -11.96 -2.31 -1.87
C ASN A 76 -10.50 -2.66 -1.54
N LEU A 77 -9.94 -2.00 -0.54
CA LEU A 77 -8.58 -2.27 -0.10
C LEU A 77 -8.46 -3.65 0.52
N GLN A 78 -9.45 -4.05 1.32
CA GLN A 78 -9.48 -5.37 1.92
C GLN A 78 -9.60 -6.46 0.85
N GLU A 79 -10.42 -6.25 -0.16
CA GLU A 79 -10.56 -7.19 -1.27
C GLU A 79 -9.24 -7.35 -2.03
N THR A 80 -8.55 -6.24 -2.29
CA THR A 80 -7.23 -6.27 -2.93
C THR A 80 -6.23 -7.03 -2.07
N LEU A 81 -6.20 -6.73 -0.78
CA LEU A 81 -5.31 -7.43 0.16
C LEU A 81 -5.59 -8.94 0.17
N ASN A 82 -6.84 -9.32 0.24
CA ASN A 82 -7.24 -10.73 0.23
C ASN A 82 -6.83 -11.41 -1.07
N GLN A 83 -6.99 -10.74 -2.20
CA GLN A 83 -6.57 -11.28 -3.49
C GLN A 83 -5.07 -11.50 -3.54
N MET A 84 -4.30 -10.57 -3.01
CA MET A 84 -2.84 -10.70 -2.96
C MET A 84 -2.40 -11.86 -2.06
N ILE A 85 -3.10 -12.06 -0.94
CA ILE A 85 -2.84 -13.21 -0.06
C ILE A 85 -3.13 -14.50 -0.79
N GLU A 86 -4.27 -14.58 -1.46
CA GLU A 86 -4.69 -15.76 -2.21
C GLU A 86 -3.72 -16.08 -3.35
N ASP A 87 -3.19 -15.06 -4.03
CA ASP A 87 -2.24 -15.23 -5.11
C ASP A 87 -0.84 -15.61 -4.62
N GLY A 88 -0.59 -15.55 -3.33
CA GLY A 88 0.70 -15.92 -2.76
C GLY A 88 1.79 -14.87 -2.95
N VAL A 89 1.41 -13.61 -3.18
CA VAL A 89 2.41 -12.53 -3.38
C VAL A 89 2.80 -11.85 -2.08
N LEU A 90 2.13 -12.16 -0.99
CA LEU A 90 2.42 -11.63 0.33
C LEU A 90 2.96 -12.71 1.25
N GLU A 91 3.77 -12.29 2.20
CA GLU A 91 4.21 -13.17 3.28
C GLU A 91 3.93 -12.51 4.62
N SER A 92 3.60 -13.33 5.61
CA SER A 92 3.36 -12.86 6.97
C SER A 92 4.67 -12.45 7.63
N VAL A 93 4.63 -11.39 8.40
CA VAL A 93 5.79 -10.88 9.12
C VAL A 93 5.68 -11.19 10.61
#